data_263d0cbc5f0cf3075e993756ef31fcb1
#
_entry.id   263d0cbc5f0cf3075e993756ef31fcb1
#
_cell.length_a   1.000
_cell.length_b   1.000
_cell.length_c   1.000
_cell.angle_alpha   90.00
_cell.angle_beta   90.00
_cell.angle_gamma   90.00
#
_symmetry.space_group_name_H-M   'P 1'
#
loop_
_entity.id
_entity.type
_entity.pdbx_description
1 polymer ?
#
loop_
_entity_poly.entity_id
_entity_poly.type
_entity_poly.pdbx_seq_one_letter_code
_entity_poly.pdbx_strand_id
1 'polypeptide(L)'
;MDDYSQYMATGNTSQKIFYSDQIAALIAERQDYYSEFFAVGLHSQLISIESNFLVDDAGISKTGDTTSVTILEVVTLHGQYDLESVNDYPLLLAAKWAISKSDNESVQQNLRHYITTMTDDIKESLSRGVTIVFRINHNISIEDRNGKLQIVKDEFTDKGIDIGEGFDNVNWTNGHPIRRKPDLTLMPDYEIYNTPIESLGKLLLDDYTRAYGDIPTVEATTSFTYNRTAAKNYARTYVVNTIKKCPYNTSIYMDTKYYNTTYKNVWSVTTTTCNDCTDYVSQALKAGGFPTDSTWKHSGSGAYTWNVFDFSTNPQGLAHYLLNTKQAVEVYSSYLSLLSGDLMYTDGMHVVMVTDVAPNRFSGHTNDRYNYPYTSSLTHFWHIKNTIP
;
A
#
# COMPACT_ATOMS: atom_id res chain seq x y z
N MET A 1 -12.20 -23.43 14.98
CA MET A 1 -11.57 -22.17 14.55
C MET A 1 -12.55 -21.24 13.82
N ASP A 2 -13.46 -21.77 12.97
CA ASP A 2 -14.46 -20.94 12.26
C ASP A 2 -15.31 -20.09 13.20
N ASP A 3 -15.69 -20.67 14.36
CA ASP A 3 -16.47 -19.99 15.40
C ASP A 3 -15.69 -18.83 16.05
N TYR A 4 -14.38 -19.05 16.24
CA TYR A 4 -13.49 -18.01 16.77
C TYR A 4 -13.23 -16.92 15.72
N SER A 5 -13.07 -17.29 14.46
CA SER A 5 -12.96 -16.37 13.33
C SER A 5 -14.19 -15.47 13.25
N GLN A 6 -15.38 -16.05 13.32
CA GLN A 6 -16.65 -15.29 13.34
C GLN A 6 -16.72 -14.34 14.54
N TYR A 7 -16.32 -14.82 15.73
CA TYR A 7 -16.34 -14.00 16.95
C TYR A 7 -15.34 -12.83 16.86
N MET A 8 -14.14 -13.10 16.34
CA MET A 8 -13.11 -12.04 16.11
C MET A 8 -13.62 -10.95 15.14
N ALA A 9 -14.39 -11.34 14.14
CA ALA A 9 -14.92 -10.40 13.14
C ALA A 9 -16.12 -9.61 13.64
N THR A 10 -17.05 -10.24 14.36
CA THR A 10 -18.39 -9.68 14.63
C THR A 10 -18.71 -9.44 16.10
N GLY A 11 -17.91 -9.97 17.03
CA GLY A 11 -18.25 -10.01 18.46
C GLY A 11 -19.38 -10.98 18.82
N ASN A 12 -19.89 -11.74 17.85
CA ASN A 12 -20.96 -12.71 18.06
C ASN A 12 -20.44 -14.15 18.04
N THR A 13 -20.95 -14.98 18.92
CA THR A 13 -20.57 -16.40 19.02
C THR A 13 -21.74 -17.31 18.67
N SER A 14 -21.44 -18.44 18.04
CA SER A 14 -22.40 -19.53 17.82
C SER A 14 -22.65 -20.42 19.06
N GLN A 15 -22.01 -20.13 20.19
CA GLN A 15 -22.04 -20.87 21.44
C GLN A 15 -21.32 -22.23 21.45
N LYS A 16 -20.54 -22.54 20.44
CA LYS A 16 -19.74 -23.78 20.40
C LYS A 16 -18.47 -23.71 21.22
N ILE A 17 -17.87 -22.52 21.29
CA ILE A 17 -16.66 -22.26 22.06
C ILE A 17 -16.99 -21.21 23.12
N PHE A 18 -16.51 -21.44 24.34
CA PHE A 18 -16.62 -20.46 25.41
C PHE A 18 -15.37 -19.60 25.43
N TYR A 19 -15.55 -18.31 25.66
CA TYR A 19 -14.48 -17.34 25.77
C TYR A 19 -14.41 -16.82 27.19
N SER A 20 -13.20 -16.59 27.69
CA SER A 20 -13.04 -15.88 28.96
C SER A 20 -13.46 -14.41 28.79
N ASP A 21 -13.85 -13.76 29.89
CA ASP A 21 -14.18 -12.32 29.88
C ASP A 21 -13.01 -11.49 29.34
N GLN A 22 -11.77 -11.94 29.56
CA GLN A 22 -10.57 -11.30 29.04
C GLN A 22 -10.51 -11.36 27.50
N ILE A 23 -10.87 -12.50 26.90
CA ILE A 23 -10.91 -12.63 25.43
C ILE A 23 -12.04 -11.77 24.85
N ALA A 24 -13.20 -11.71 25.51
CA ALA A 24 -14.30 -10.86 25.07
C ALA A 24 -13.92 -9.37 25.09
N ALA A 25 -13.23 -8.92 26.15
CA ALA A 25 -12.74 -7.55 26.26
C ALA A 25 -11.67 -7.24 25.17
N LEU A 26 -10.76 -8.18 24.92
CA LEU A 26 -9.74 -8.06 23.88
C LEU A 26 -10.39 -7.85 22.49
N ILE A 27 -11.41 -8.63 22.15
CA ILE A 27 -12.07 -8.55 20.85
C ILE A 27 -12.81 -7.22 20.71
N ALA A 28 -13.53 -6.77 21.74
CA ALA A 28 -14.23 -5.49 21.72
C ALA A 28 -13.23 -4.33 21.51
N GLU A 29 -12.12 -4.33 22.24
CA GLU A 29 -11.10 -3.29 22.12
C GLU A 29 -10.43 -3.28 20.73
N ARG A 30 -10.25 -4.46 20.12
CA ARG A 30 -9.74 -4.60 18.76
C ARG A 30 -10.71 -4.03 17.72
N GLN A 31 -12.01 -4.28 17.87
CA GLN A 31 -13.03 -3.74 16.98
C GLN A 31 -13.12 -2.21 17.09
N ASP A 32 -13.06 -1.67 18.31
CA ASP A 32 -13.00 -0.23 18.55
C ASP A 32 -11.76 0.38 17.91
N TYR A 33 -10.61 -0.29 18.01
CA TYR A 33 -9.37 0.14 17.37
C TYR A 33 -9.48 0.20 15.83
N TYR A 34 -10.07 -0.81 15.19
CA TYR A 34 -10.26 -0.79 13.74
C TYR A 34 -11.25 0.28 13.30
N SER A 35 -12.29 0.55 14.10
CA SER A 35 -13.21 1.64 13.85
C SER A 35 -12.53 3.00 13.94
N GLU A 36 -11.73 3.23 14.97
CA GLU A 36 -10.93 4.44 15.16
C GLU A 36 -9.91 4.62 14.04
N PHE A 37 -9.24 3.51 13.63
CA PHE A 37 -8.29 3.51 12.52
C PHE A 37 -8.95 3.97 11.21
N PHE A 38 -10.15 3.49 10.89
CA PHE A 38 -10.87 3.95 9.71
C PHE A 38 -11.32 5.40 9.83
N ALA A 39 -11.90 5.79 10.98
CA ALA A 39 -12.43 7.13 11.15
C ALA A 39 -11.34 8.21 11.18
N VAL A 40 -10.28 7.99 11.95
CA VAL A 40 -9.21 8.99 12.17
C VAL A 40 -8.09 8.84 11.16
N GLY A 41 -7.62 7.60 10.96
CA GLY A 41 -6.44 7.33 10.12
C GLY A 41 -6.73 7.36 8.63
N LEU A 42 -7.94 6.98 8.21
CA LEU A 42 -8.31 6.86 6.79
C LEU A 42 -9.46 7.76 6.36
N HIS A 43 -9.97 8.59 7.26
CA HIS A 43 -11.14 9.45 7.02
C HIS A 43 -12.27 8.68 6.30
N SER A 44 -12.61 7.53 6.88
CA SER A 44 -13.50 6.54 6.31
C SER A 44 -14.33 5.87 7.40
N GLN A 45 -15.44 5.26 7.04
CA GLN A 45 -16.25 4.45 7.93
C GLN A 45 -15.92 2.97 7.76
N LEU A 46 -15.62 2.25 8.82
CA LEU A 46 -15.52 0.79 8.80
C LEU A 46 -16.91 0.17 8.57
N ILE A 47 -17.02 -0.66 7.53
CA ILE A 47 -18.29 -1.32 7.15
C ILE A 47 -18.32 -2.77 7.64
N SER A 48 -17.23 -3.51 7.44
CA SER A 48 -17.14 -4.91 7.88
C SER A 48 -15.72 -5.33 8.18
N ILE A 49 -15.62 -6.34 9.05
CA ILE A 49 -14.40 -7.06 9.37
C ILE A 49 -14.61 -8.51 8.94
N GLU A 50 -13.68 -9.06 8.19
CA GLU A 50 -13.59 -10.49 7.89
C GLU A 50 -12.34 -11.04 8.54
N SER A 51 -12.45 -12.17 9.24
CA SER A 51 -11.34 -12.84 9.90
C SER A 51 -11.29 -14.29 9.43
N ASN A 52 -10.14 -14.73 8.94
CA ASN A 52 -9.92 -16.09 8.48
C ASN A 52 -8.67 -16.66 9.15
N PHE A 53 -8.82 -17.76 9.88
CA PHE A 53 -7.71 -18.44 10.53
C PHE A 53 -7.16 -19.60 9.70
N LEU A 54 -5.84 -19.62 9.57
CA LEU A 54 -5.10 -20.69 8.92
C LEU A 54 -4.30 -21.44 9.99
N VAL A 55 -4.72 -22.67 10.29
CA VAL A 55 -4.05 -23.50 11.27
C VAL A 55 -2.89 -24.24 10.59
N ASP A 56 -1.69 -24.06 11.12
CA ASP A 56 -0.54 -24.87 10.78
C ASP A 56 -0.48 -26.05 11.76
N ASP A 57 -0.58 -27.30 11.27
CA ASP A 57 -0.53 -28.50 12.10
C ASP A 57 0.77 -28.61 12.93
N ALA A 58 1.85 -28.02 12.45
CA ALA A 58 3.12 -27.93 13.17
C ALA A 58 3.07 -27.02 14.40
N GLY A 59 2.07 -26.14 14.49
CA GLY A 59 1.87 -25.19 15.58
C GLY A 59 1.03 -25.72 16.75
N ILE A 60 0.61 -26.98 16.75
CA ILE A 60 -0.24 -27.54 17.81
C ILE A 60 0.61 -28.30 18.81
N SER A 61 0.53 -27.95 20.08
CA SER A 61 1.17 -28.66 21.19
C SER A 61 0.21 -28.85 22.36
N LYS A 62 0.34 -29.97 23.08
CA LYS A 62 -0.51 -30.25 24.25
C LYS A 62 0.35 -30.51 25.48
N THR A 63 0.02 -29.84 26.57
CA THR A 63 0.66 -30.01 27.88
C THR A 63 -0.42 -30.09 28.96
N GLY A 64 -0.65 -31.30 29.51
CA GLY A 64 -1.76 -31.53 30.43
C GLY A 64 -3.11 -31.32 29.75
N ASP A 65 -3.95 -30.50 30.36
CA ASP A 65 -5.29 -30.16 29.84
C ASP A 65 -5.30 -28.93 28.93
N THR A 66 -4.12 -28.31 28.71
CA THR A 66 -3.98 -27.13 27.86
C THR A 66 -3.43 -27.51 26.47
N THR A 67 -4.12 -27.10 25.44
CA THR A 67 -3.67 -27.17 24.05
C THR A 67 -3.25 -25.78 23.60
N SER A 68 -2.00 -25.64 23.17
CA SER A 68 -1.47 -24.41 22.58
C SER A 68 -1.46 -24.52 21.07
N VAL A 69 -1.95 -23.51 20.39
CA VAL A 69 -2.04 -23.44 18.93
C VAL A 69 -1.42 -22.15 18.43
N THR A 70 -0.43 -22.29 17.54
CA THR A 70 0.05 -21.14 16.76
C THR A 70 -0.75 -21.06 15.48
N ILE A 71 -1.31 -19.89 15.17
CA ILE A 71 -2.24 -19.73 14.07
C ILE A 71 -2.00 -18.39 13.37
N LEU A 72 -2.12 -18.39 12.05
CA LEU A 72 -2.13 -17.17 11.26
C LEU A 72 -3.57 -16.73 11.04
N GLU A 73 -3.91 -15.53 11.44
CA GLU A 73 -5.14 -14.86 11.07
C GLU A 73 -4.90 -13.95 9.86
N VAL A 74 -5.83 -13.98 8.91
CA VAL A 74 -5.95 -13.00 7.84
C VAL A 74 -7.17 -12.17 8.11
N VAL A 75 -6.97 -10.90 8.45
CA VAL A 75 -8.04 -9.94 8.69
C VAL A 75 -8.21 -9.08 7.45
N THR A 76 -9.44 -9.01 6.95
CA THR A 76 -9.80 -8.09 5.88
C THR A 76 -10.78 -7.06 6.43
N LEU A 77 -10.42 -5.82 6.35
CA LEU A 77 -11.23 -4.68 6.75
C LEU A 77 -11.80 -4.01 5.50
N HIS A 78 -13.10 -3.80 5.47
CA HIS A 78 -13.77 -3.07 4.41
C HIS A 78 -14.34 -1.76 4.95
N GLY A 79 -14.15 -0.68 4.23
CA GLY A 79 -14.64 0.62 4.59
C GLY A 79 -15.18 1.43 3.41
N GLN A 80 -15.85 2.51 3.75
CA GLN A 80 -16.39 3.49 2.82
C GLN A 80 -15.79 4.85 3.17
N TYR A 81 -15.34 5.59 2.16
CA TYR A 81 -14.84 6.94 2.37
C TYR A 81 -15.95 7.88 2.87
N ASP A 82 -15.61 8.69 3.86
CA ASP A 82 -16.47 9.75 4.39
C ASP A 82 -16.19 11.06 3.65
N LEU A 83 -16.65 11.15 2.41
CA LEU A 83 -16.49 12.33 1.56
C LEU A 83 -17.83 12.64 0.87
N GLU A 84 -18.46 13.73 1.26
CA GLU A 84 -19.76 14.16 0.70
C GLU A 84 -19.63 14.64 -0.75
N SER A 85 -18.52 15.31 -1.08
CA SER A 85 -18.26 15.82 -2.42
C SER A 85 -16.78 15.70 -2.79
N VAL A 86 -16.51 15.19 -3.99
CA VAL A 86 -15.15 15.16 -4.55
C VAL A 86 -14.49 16.55 -4.54
N ASN A 87 -15.29 17.58 -4.75
CA ASN A 87 -14.77 18.96 -4.82
C ASN A 87 -14.25 19.50 -3.48
N ASP A 88 -14.64 18.86 -2.36
CA ASP A 88 -14.25 19.27 -1.01
C ASP A 88 -12.96 18.56 -0.55
N TYR A 89 -12.40 17.67 -1.38
CA TYR A 89 -11.17 16.99 -1.03
C TYR A 89 -10.01 18.00 -0.88
N PRO A 90 -9.30 18.01 0.26
CA PRO A 90 -8.37 19.08 0.61
C PRO A 90 -7.27 19.32 -0.43
N LEU A 91 -6.72 18.28 -1.06
CA LEU A 91 -5.69 18.44 -2.09
C LEU A 91 -6.22 19.10 -3.37
N LEU A 92 -7.49 18.90 -3.72
CA LEU A 92 -8.10 19.62 -4.86
C LEU A 92 -8.29 21.11 -4.55
N LEU A 93 -8.68 21.43 -3.33
CA LEU A 93 -8.76 22.83 -2.86
C LEU A 93 -7.37 23.47 -2.83
N ALA A 94 -6.37 22.75 -2.34
CA ALA A 94 -4.97 23.16 -2.32
C ALA A 94 -4.41 23.43 -3.72
N ALA A 95 -4.69 22.55 -4.68
CA ALA A 95 -4.27 22.74 -6.07
C ALA A 95 -4.94 23.96 -6.72
N LYS A 96 -6.22 24.20 -6.46
CA LYS A 96 -6.92 25.43 -6.89
C LYS A 96 -6.28 26.69 -6.29
N TRP A 97 -5.93 26.64 -5.01
CA TRP A 97 -5.18 27.71 -4.34
C TRP A 97 -3.82 27.93 -5.01
N ALA A 98 -3.05 26.87 -5.26
CA ALA A 98 -1.74 26.95 -5.91
C ALA A 98 -1.82 27.57 -7.31
N ILE A 99 -2.82 27.20 -8.12
CA ILE A 99 -3.08 27.82 -9.43
C ILE A 99 -3.31 29.34 -9.29
N SER A 100 -4.08 29.77 -8.28
CA SER A 100 -4.37 31.19 -8.05
C SER A 100 -3.15 32.02 -7.64
N LYS A 101 -2.07 31.37 -7.20
CA LYS A 101 -0.83 32.01 -6.74
C LYS A 101 0.32 31.90 -7.73
N SER A 102 0.20 31.09 -8.75
CA SER A 102 1.22 30.93 -9.79
C SER A 102 1.01 31.92 -10.94
N ASP A 103 2.05 32.62 -11.32
CA ASP A 103 2.09 33.45 -12.55
C ASP A 103 2.66 32.65 -13.75
N ASN A 104 3.12 31.42 -13.55
CA ASN A 104 3.70 30.57 -14.58
C ASN A 104 2.62 29.67 -15.22
N GLU A 105 2.39 29.88 -16.53
CA GLU A 105 1.35 29.17 -17.27
C GLU A 105 1.59 27.65 -17.32
N SER A 106 2.84 27.20 -17.46
CA SER A 106 3.21 25.78 -17.46
C SER A 106 2.87 25.13 -16.11
N VAL A 107 3.20 25.78 -15.01
CA VAL A 107 2.86 25.31 -13.65
C VAL A 107 1.34 25.23 -13.49
N GLN A 108 0.61 26.27 -13.90
CA GLN A 108 -0.86 26.28 -13.82
C GLN A 108 -1.48 25.14 -14.65
N GLN A 109 -0.96 24.89 -15.86
CA GLN A 109 -1.47 23.82 -16.72
C GLN A 109 -1.27 22.45 -16.10
N ASN A 110 -0.10 22.20 -15.52
CA ASN A 110 0.19 20.93 -14.85
C ASN A 110 -0.61 20.74 -13.56
N LEU A 111 -0.85 21.81 -12.80
CA LEU A 111 -1.76 21.77 -11.65
C LEU A 111 -3.23 21.53 -12.05
N ARG A 112 -3.69 22.06 -13.21
CA ARG A 112 -5.03 21.72 -13.74
C ARG A 112 -5.09 20.23 -14.14
N HIS A 113 -4.02 19.70 -14.71
CA HIS A 113 -3.93 18.26 -15.00
C HIS A 113 -3.95 17.43 -13.72
N TYR A 114 -3.23 17.85 -12.67
CA TYR A 114 -3.30 17.25 -11.34
C TYR A 114 -4.73 17.20 -10.82
N ILE A 115 -5.47 18.31 -10.86
CA ILE A 115 -6.88 18.37 -10.44
C ILE A 115 -7.73 17.36 -11.21
N THR A 116 -7.58 17.29 -12.53
CA THR A 116 -8.38 16.38 -13.37
C THR A 116 -8.09 14.94 -13.02
N THR A 117 -6.82 14.53 -12.99
CA THR A 117 -6.41 13.16 -12.69
C THR A 117 -6.85 12.76 -11.27
N MET A 118 -6.60 13.62 -10.28
CA MET A 118 -6.99 13.36 -8.90
C MET A 118 -8.52 13.26 -8.75
N THR A 119 -9.28 14.10 -9.44
CA THR A 119 -10.75 14.04 -9.42
C THR A 119 -11.26 12.69 -9.91
N ASP A 120 -10.69 12.17 -10.98
CA ASP A 120 -11.08 10.87 -11.53
C ASP A 120 -10.67 9.72 -10.60
N ASP A 121 -9.49 9.78 -10.01
CA ASP A 121 -9.01 8.80 -9.03
C ASP A 121 -9.88 8.80 -7.76
N ILE A 122 -10.27 9.96 -7.24
CA ILE A 122 -11.17 10.07 -6.08
C ILE A 122 -12.53 9.45 -6.39
N LYS A 123 -13.13 9.74 -7.55
CA LYS A 123 -14.41 9.16 -7.96
C LYS A 123 -14.32 7.64 -8.04
N GLU A 124 -13.24 7.11 -8.60
CA GLU A 124 -13.01 5.68 -8.65
C GLU A 124 -12.88 5.08 -7.24
N SER A 125 -12.12 5.73 -6.35
CA SER A 125 -11.92 5.27 -4.97
C SER A 125 -13.22 5.29 -4.17
N LEU A 126 -14.03 6.35 -4.29
CA LEU A 126 -15.36 6.42 -3.67
C LEU A 126 -16.27 5.27 -4.12
N SER A 127 -16.20 4.88 -5.39
CA SER A 127 -17.04 3.79 -5.92
C SER A 127 -16.57 2.41 -5.45
N ARG A 128 -15.28 2.24 -5.19
CA ARG A 128 -14.65 0.97 -4.80
C ARG A 128 -14.65 0.74 -3.28
N GLY A 129 -14.62 1.81 -2.50
CA GLY A 129 -14.36 1.76 -1.06
C GLY A 129 -12.90 1.45 -0.71
N VAL A 130 -12.67 1.17 0.57
CA VAL A 130 -11.36 0.84 1.15
C VAL A 130 -11.35 -0.63 1.54
N THR A 131 -10.33 -1.37 1.12
CA THR A 131 -10.09 -2.74 1.59
C THR A 131 -8.65 -2.85 2.05
N ILE A 132 -8.46 -3.29 3.30
CA ILE A 132 -7.14 -3.48 3.90
C ILE A 132 -7.04 -4.89 4.43
N VAL A 133 -5.92 -5.55 4.18
CA VAL A 133 -5.67 -6.92 4.61
C VAL A 133 -4.46 -6.96 5.53
N PHE A 134 -4.65 -7.51 6.73
CA PHE A 134 -3.58 -7.74 7.71
C PHE A 134 -3.29 -9.22 7.87
N ARG A 135 -2.11 -9.50 8.40
CA ARG A 135 -1.68 -10.84 8.80
C ARG A 135 -1.21 -10.80 10.24
N ILE A 136 -1.85 -11.59 11.08
CA ILE A 136 -1.61 -11.59 12.52
C ILE A 136 -1.26 -13.02 12.95
N ASN A 137 -0.14 -13.18 13.67
CA ASN A 137 0.22 -14.48 14.24
C ASN A 137 -0.30 -14.52 15.68
N HIS A 138 -1.10 -15.52 15.98
CA HIS A 138 -1.65 -15.77 17.29
C HIS A 138 -0.99 -16.96 17.97
N ASN A 139 -0.84 -16.89 19.29
CA ASN A 139 -0.52 -18.01 20.17
C ASN A 139 -1.72 -18.21 21.11
N ILE A 140 -2.58 -19.14 20.76
CA ILE A 140 -3.85 -19.38 21.46
C ILE A 140 -3.66 -20.56 22.45
N SER A 141 -4.16 -20.41 23.68
CA SER A 141 -4.27 -21.50 24.65
C SER A 141 -5.73 -21.90 24.84
N ILE A 142 -6.01 -23.18 24.70
CA ILE A 142 -7.35 -23.78 24.82
C ILE A 142 -7.31 -24.78 25.96
N GLU A 143 -8.26 -24.69 26.89
CA GLU A 143 -8.46 -25.65 27.96
C GLU A 143 -9.78 -26.40 27.79
N ASP A 144 -9.77 -27.68 28.16
CA ASP A 144 -11.01 -28.44 28.34
C ASP A 144 -11.49 -28.25 29.80
N ARG A 145 -12.60 -27.58 29.96
CA ARG A 145 -13.25 -27.37 31.26
C ARG A 145 -14.59 -28.11 31.28
N ASN A 146 -14.59 -29.32 31.87
CA ASN A 146 -15.78 -30.15 31.98
C ASN A 146 -16.42 -30.56 30.63
N GLY A 147 -15.60 -30.92 29.66
CA GLY A 147 -16.04 -31.29 28.31
C GLY A 147 -16.39 -30.10 27.41
N LYS A 148 -16.04 -28.89 27.82
CA LYS A 148 -16.20 -27.66 27.03
C LYS A 148 -14.86 -27.04 26.75
N LEU A 149 -14.54 -26.87 25.48
CA LEU A 149 -13.33 -26.15 25.07
C LEU A 149 -13.48 -24.66 25.33
N GLN A 150 -12.52 -24.08 26.03
CA GLN A 150 -12.48 -22.66 26.32
C GLN A 150 -11.16 -22.07 25.86
N ILE A 151 -11.21 -20.97 25.10
CA ILE A 151 -10.02 -20.15 24.82
C ILE A 151 -9.76 -19.33 26.08
N VAL A 152 -8.63 -19.60 26.73
CA VAL A 152 -8.23 -18.95 27.99
C VAL A 152 -7.16 -17.90 27.78
N LYS A 153 -6.43 -17.96 26.66
CA LYS A 153 -5.36 -17.03 26.33
C LYS A 153 -5.28 -16.85 24.82
N ASP A 154 -5.12 -15.64 24.37
CA ASP A 154 -4.70 -15.31 23.00
C ASP A 154 -3.63 -14.21 23.07
N GLU A 155 -2.45 -14.54 22.62
CA GLU A 155 -1.33 -13.61 22.51
C GLU A 155 -1.03 -13.42 21.04
N PHE A 156 -1.12 -12.20 20.55
CA PHE A 156 -0.76 -11.89 19.19
C PHE A 156 -0.08 -10.51 19.10
N THR A 157 0.77 -10.42 18.11
CA THR A 157 1.35 -9.16 17.72
C THR A 157 0.64 -8.75 16.45
N ASP A 158 -0.23 -7.77 16.58
CA ASP A 158 -0.68 -7.03 15.42
C ASP A 158 0.49 -6.15 14.99
N LYS A 159 1.25 -6.63 13.99
CA LYS A 159 2.33 -5.81 13.41
C LYS A 159 1.78 -4.59 12.70
N GLY A 160 0.51 -4.35 12.91
CA GLY A 160 -0.23 -3.28 12.35
C GLY A 160 -0.21 -3.32 10.83
N ILE A 161 -0.84 -2.41 10.21
CA ILE A 161 -0.45 -1.98 8.90
C ILE A 161 1.03 -1.65 9.05
N ASP A 162 1.92 -2.27 8.28
CA ASP A 162 3.35 -1.94 8.23
C ASP A 162 3.48 -0.53 7.62
N ILE A 163 3.00 0.46 8.36
CA ILE A 163 2.87 1.87 7.98
C ILE A 163 4.08 2.62 8.54
N GLY A 164 5.25 2.00 8.39
CA GLY A 164 6.50 2.63 8.77
C GLY A 164 6.79 2.70 10.27
N GLU A 165 7.92 3.29 10.61
CA GLU A 165 8.36 3.55 11.96
C GLU A 165 7.37 4.49 12.67
N GLY A 166 6.64 4.02 13.64
CA GLY A 166 5.61 4.77 14.39
C GLY A 166 4.38 3.94 14.71
N PHE A 167 4.12 2.89 13.93
CA PHE A 167 3.20 1.83 14.29
C PHE A 167 4.00 0.72 14.98
N ASP A 168 4.41 0.97 16.20
CA ASP A 168 4.96 -0.07 17.05
C ASP A 168 3.96 -1.22 17.15
N ASN A 169 4.48 -2.44 17.03
CA ASN A 169 3.74 -3.66 17.23
C ASN A 169 2.77 -3.53 18.40
N VAL A 170 1.48 -3.57 18.14
CA VAL A 170 0.49 -3.64 19.21
C VAL A 170 0.53 -5.06 19.74
N ASN A 171 1.21 -5.26 20.87
CA ASN A 171 1.25 -6.55 21.55
C ASN A 171 0.00 -6.71 22.38
N TRP A 172 -0.81 -7.69 22.02
CA TRP A 172 -1.98 -8.09 22.79
C TRP A 172 -1.61 -9.26 23.67
N THR A 173 -1.47 -9.02 24.96
CA THR A 173 -1.13 -10.05 25.94
C THR A 173 -2.17 -10.06 27.05
N ASN A 174 -2.80 -11.22 27.29
CA ASN A 174 -3.73 -11.46 28.39
C ASN A 174 -4.91 -10.49 28.51
N GLY A 175 -5.51 -10.07 27.39
CA GLY A 175 -6.68 -9.19 27.40
C GLY A 175 -6.39 -7.73 27.73
N HIS A 176 -5.14 -7.36 27.88
CA HIS A 176 -4.73 -5.96 27.98
C HIS A 176 -3.76 -5.64 26.86
N PRO A 177 -4.06 -4.65 26.01
CA PRO A 177 -3.08 -4.17 25.05
C PRO A 177 -1.90 -3.62 25.84
N ILE A 178 -0.71 -4.19 25.62
CA ILE A 178 0.53 -3.52 26.01
C ILE A 178 0.72 -2.43 24.95
N ARG A 179 0.23 -1.23 25.28
CA ARG A 179 0.03 -0.18 24.31
C ARG A 179 1.25 0.67 24.03
N ARG A 180 1.50 0.89 22.72
CA ARG A 180 1.16 2.21 22.15
C ARG A 180 0.00 2.03 21.16
N LYS A 181 -1.12 2.75 21.36
CA LYS A 181 -2.04 3.01 20.24
C LYS A 181 -1.19 3.60 19.13
N PRO A 182 -1.31 3.11 17.88
CA PRO A 182 -0.65 3.76 16.77
C PRO A 182 -1.03 5.23 16.79
N ASP A 183 -0.06 6.07 16.55
CA ASP A 183 -0.32 7.49 16.38
C ASP A 183 -0.99 7.69 15.02
N LEU A 184 -2.32 7.66 15.01
CA LEU A 184 -3.11 7.82 13.79
C LEU A 184 -2.89 9.18 13.13
N THR A 185 -2.27 10.14 13.84
CA THR A 185 -1.90 11.44 13.26
C THR A 185 -0.76 11.33 12.25
N LEU A 186 -0.05 10.19 12.22
CA LEU A 186 0.97 9.89 11.21
C LEU A 186 0.40 9.31 9.93
N MET A 187 -0.91 9.04 9.86
CA MET A 187 -1.55 8.56 8.65
C MET A 187 -1.67 9.67 7.60
N PRO A 188 -1.46 9.34 6.31
CA PRO A 188 -1.54 10.32 5.23
C PRO A 188 -2.88 11.06 5.18
N ASP A 189 -3.98 10.36 5.41
CA ASP A 189 -5.30 10.97 5.37
C ASP A 189 -5.50 11.95 6.51
N TYR A 190 -5.01 11.60 7.72
CA TYR A 190 -5.04 12.54 8.83
C TYR A 190 -4.28 13.82 8.50
N GLU A 191 -3.09 13.72 7.92
CA GLU A 191 -2.29 14.86 7.49
C GLU A 191 -3.06 15.72 6.47
N ILE A 192 -3.64 15.09 5.44
CA ILE A 192 -4.38 15.79 4.38
C ILE A 192 -5.56 16.58 4.94
N TYR A 193 -6.36 15.99 5.82
CA TYR A 193 -7.56 16.63 6.37
C TYR A 193 -7.28 17.64 7.50
N ASN A 194 -6.13 17.52 8.17
CA ASN A 194 -5.79 18.38 9.31
C ASN A 194 -4.74 19.46 8.98
N THR A 195 -4.21 19.47 7.75
CA THR A 195 -3.29 20.52 7.29
C THR A 195 -4.07 21.67 6.62
N PRO A 196 -3.78 22.95 6.95
CA PRO A 196 -4.42 24.06 6.29
C PRO A 196 -4.26 24.03 4.76
N ILE A 197 -5.33 24.32 4.03
CA ILE A 197 -5.34 24.33 2.55
C ILE A 197 -4.21 25.17 1.97
N GLU A 198 -3.91 26.32 2.56
CA GLU A 198 -2.82 27.18 2.14
C GLU A 198 -1.45 26.47 2.24
N SER A 199 -1.21 25.71 3.31
CA SER A 199 0.04 24.97 3.51
C SER A 199 0.19 23.85 2.49
N LEU A 200 -0.87 23.07 2.26
CA LEU A 200 -0.92 22.05 1.21
C LEU A 200 -0.73 22.68 -0.17
N GLY A 201 -1.39 23.81 -0.42
CA GLY A 201 -1.29 24.54 -1.69
C GLY A 201 0.11 25.08 -1.96
N LYS A 202 0.81 25.56 -0.92
CA LYS A 202 2.19 26.01 -1.03
C LYS A 202 3.13 24.84 -1.37
N LEU A 203 2.97 23.71 -0.72
CA LEU A 203 3.74 22.49 -1.01
C LEU A 203 3.57 22.07 -2.48
N LEU A 204 2.32 21.99 -2.97
CA LEU A 204 2.04 21.67 -4.36
C LEU A 204 2.65 22.72 -5.31
N LEU A 205 2.53 24.01 -5.01
CA LEU A 205 3.10 25.09 -5.81
C LEU A 205 4.62 24.97 -5.91
N ASP A 206 5.30 24.71 -4.78
CA ASP A 206 6.76 24.58 -4.72
C ASP A 206 7.23 23.38 -5.55
N ASP A 207 6.59 22.21 -5.43
CA ASP A 207 6.93 21.00 -6.19
C ASP A 207 6.68 21.18 -7.69
N TYR A 208 5.52 21.74 -8.07
CA TYR A 208 5.18 21.98 -9.48
C TYR A 208 5.97 23.11 -10.11
N THR A 209 6.38 24.13 -9.33
CA THR A 209 7.26 25.19 -9.83
C THR A 209 8.67 24.64 -10.09
N ARG A 210 9.19 23.78 -9.21
CA ARG A 210 10.47 23.10 -9.43
C ARG A 210 10.44 22.22 -10.66
N ALA A 211 9.34 21.49 -10.87
CA ALA A 211 9.20 20.56 -11.98
C ALA A 211 8.97 21.25 -13.34
N TYR A 212 8.25 22.36 -13.36
CA TYR A 212 7.73 22.94 -14.60
C TYR A 212 8.01 24.44 -14.76
N GLY A 213 8.62 25.10 -13.77
CA GLY A 213 8.82 26.56 -13.75
C GLY A 213 9.85 27.08 -14.76
N ASP A 214 10.91 26.31 -14.99
CA ASP A 214 12.06 26.73 -15.80
C ASP A 214 12.22 25.96 -17.12
N ILE A 215 11.19 25.21 -17.54
CA ILE A 215 11.27 24.43 -18.77
C ILE A 215 11.08 25.39 -19.96
N PRO A 216 12.16 25.71 -20.74
CA PRO A 216 11.98 26.29 -22.05
C PRO A 216 11.12 25.31 -22.84
N THR A 217 10.12 25.80 -23.58
CA THR A 217 9.33 25.02 -24.55
C THR A 217 10.27 24.54 -25.66
N VAL A 218 11.07 23.52 -25.37
CA VAL A 218 11.82 22.79 -26.40
C VAL A 218 10.80 21.88 -27.06
N GLU A 219 10.43 22.20 -28.28
CA GLU A 219 9.68 21.28 -29.13
C GLU A 219 10.49 19.99 -29.29
N ALA A 220 10.19 18.97 -28.48
CA ALA A 220 10.77 17.66 -28.63
C ALA A 220 10.24 17.06 -29.93
N THR A 221 11.13 16.74 -30.86
CA THR A 221 10.80 16.19 -32.18
C THR A 221 10.13 14.83 -32.14
N THR A 222 10.16 14.14 -30.99
CA THR A 222 9.45 12.88 -30.72
C THR A 222 9.13 12.80 -29.23
N SER A 223 7.96 13.26 -28.88
CA SER A 223 7.46 13.09 -27.50
C SER A 223 6.37 12.01 -27.47
N PHE A 224 6.27 11.28 -26.35
CA PHE A 224 5.12 10.44 -26.09
C PHE A 224 4.36 10.92 -24.86
N THR A 225 3.06 10.66 -24.84
CA THR A 225 2.21 10.97 -23.69
C THR A 225 2.08 9.75 -22.79
N TYR A 226 2.47 9.89 -21.52
CA TYR A 226 2.35 8.81 -20.53
C TYR A 226 0.89 8.60 -20.14
N ASN A 227 0.40 7.38 -20.32
CA ASN A 227 -0.95 6.99 -19.94
C ASN A 227 -0.96 6.44 -18.50
N ARG A 228 -1.17 7.32 -17.51
CA ARG A 228 -1.22 7.01 -16.11
C ARG A 228 -2.29 5.98 -15.75
N THR A 229 -3.46 6.09 -16.36
CA THR A 229 -4.57 5.15 -16.15
C THR A 229 -4.20 3.74 -16.59
N ALA A 230 -3.55 3.58 -17.74
CA ALA A 230 -3.11 2.27 -18.19
C ALA A 230 -2.03 1.67 -17.28
N ALA A 231 -1.06 2.47 -16.82
CA ALA A 231 -0.03 2.03 -15.89
C ALA A 231 -0.63 1.63 -14.52
N LYS A 232 -1.48 2.46 -13.95
CA LYS A 232 -2.22 2.20 -12.70
C LYS A 232 -3.04 0.90 -12.80
N ASN A 233 -3.81 0.74 -13.87
CA ASN A 233 -4.65 -0.43 -14.06
C ASN A 233 -3.82 -1.70 -14.22
N TYR A 234 -2.68 -1.63 -14.92
CA TYR A 234 -1.73 -2.73 -14.97
C TYR A 234 -1.25 -3.10 -13.57
N ALA A 235 -0.78 -2.12 -12.80
CA ALA A 235 -0.29 -2.34 -11.45
C ALA A 235 -1.34 -2.99 -10.55
N ARG A 236 -2.59 -2.57 -10.63
CA ARG A 236 -3.69 -3.17 -9.87
C ARG A 236 -4.07 -4.59 -10.32
N THR A 237 -3.92 -4.88 -11.60
CA THR A 237 -4.34 -6.18 -12.18
C THR A 237 -3.39 -7.31 -11.81
N TYR A 238 -2.09 -7.02 -11.73
CA TYR A 238 -1.06 -8.05 -11.62
C TYR A 238 -0.42 -8.14 -10.24
N VAL A 239 -1.15 -7.78 -9.20
CA VAL A 239 -0.75 -7.92 -7.80
C VAL A 239 -1.97 -8.27 -6.94
N VAL A 240 -1.72 -8.90 -5.80
CA VAL A 240 -2.76 -9.21 -4.81
C VAL A 240 -2.17 -9.13 -3.41
N ASN A 241 -2.98 -8.79 -2.42
CA ASN A 241 -2.62 -9.02 -1.03
C ASN A 241 -2.63 -10.54 -0.78
N THR A 242 -1.49 -11.11 -0.43
CA THR A 242 -1.33 -12.56 -0.29
C THR A 242 -0.68 -12.95 1.02
N ILE A 243 -1.01 -14.15 1.50
CA ILE A 243 -0.34 -14.83 2.62
C ILE A 243 0.65 -15.90 2.14
N LYS A 244 0.68 -16.14 0.85
CA LYS A 244 1.56 -17.16 0.27
C LYS A 244 3.00 -16.69 0.37
N LYS A 245 3.82 -17.51 1.01
CA LYS A 245 5.25 -17.21 1.18
C LYS A 245 6.05 -17.56 -0.07
N CYS A 246 7.05 -16.77 -0.35
CA CYS A 246 8.05 -17.14 -1.34
C CYS A 246 8.75 -18.44 -0.93
N PRO A 247 8.92 -19.40 -1.86
CA PRO A 247 9.55 -20.68 -1.54
C PRO A 247 11.03 -20.58 -1.16
N TYR A 248 11.69 -19.46 -1.52
CA TYR A 248 13.13 -19.24 -1.29
C TYR A 248 13.40 -18.26 -0.14
N ASN A 249 12.43 -17.45 0.23
CA ASN A 249 12.54 -16.50 1.32
C ASN A 249 11.19 -16.34 2.04
N THR A 250 11.02 -17.05 3.14
CA THR A 250 9.76 -17.08 3.89
C THR A 250 9.38 -15.77 4.57
N SER A 251 10.27 -14.77 4.54
CA SER A 251 9.96 -13.41 4.99
C SER A 251 9.24 -12.58 3.93
N ILE A 252 9.22 -13.04 2.67
CA ILE A 252 8.58 -12.37 1.56
C ILE A 252 7.27 -13.07 1.22
N TYR A 253 6.21 -12.29 1.07
CA TYR A 253 4.91 -12.79 0.64
C TYR A 253 4.70 -12.46 -0.84
N MET A 254 4.38 -13.49 -1.65
CA MET A 254 4.13 -13.33 -3.07
C MET A 254 3.21 -14.42 -3.62
N ASP A 255 2.34 -14.08 -4.55
CA ASP A 255 1.54 -15.05 -5.30
C ASP A 255 1.65 -14.86 -6.80
N THR A 256 2.60 -15.55 -7.37
CA THR A 256 2.91 -15.53 -8.80
C THR A 256 1.77 -15.95 -9.72
N LYS A 257 0.69 -16.52 -9.17
CA LYS A 257 -0.53 -16.83 -9.93
C LYS A 257 -1.15 -15.55 -10.54
N TYR A 258 -0.95 -14.41 -9.88
CA TYR A 258 -1.48 -13.12 -10.33
C TYR A 258 -0.51 -12.33 -11.21
N TYR A 259 0.73 -12.79 -11.34
CA TYR A 259 1.75 -12.12 -12.16
C TYR A 259 1.45 -12.28 -13.66
N ASN A 260 1.84 -11.28 -14.44
CA ASN A 260 1.63 -11.32 -15.88
C ASN A 260 2.48 -12.41 -16.54
N THR A 261 1.82 -13.43 -17.08
CA THR A 261 2.49 -14.58 -17.71
C THR A 261 3.22 -14.25 -19.02
N THR A 262 2.97 -13.09 -19.61
CA THR A 262 3.73 -12.60 -20.78
C THR A 262 5.18 -12.33 -20.41
N TYR A 263 5.44 -11.94 -19.17
CA TYR A 263 6.77 -11.71 -18.64
C TYR A 263 7.18 -12.90 -17.75
N LYS A 264 8.40 -13.38 -17.95
CA LYS A 264 8.95 -14.43 -17.08
C LYS A 264 9.41 -13.81 -15.78
N ASN A 265 9.01 -14.37 -14.67
CA ASN A 265 9.37 -13.85 -13.36
C ASN A 265 10.79 -14.24 -12.98
N VAL A 266 11.53 -13.29 -12.48
CA VAL A 266 12.97 -13.38 -12.12
C VAL A 266 13.24 -14.40 -11.03
N TRP A 267 12.31 -14.56 -10.10
CA TRP A 267 12.49 -15.44 -8.94
C TRP A 267 12.59 -16.94 -9.30
N SER A 268 12.31 -17.31 -10.57
CA SER A 268 11.99 -18.69 -10.91
C SER A 268 13.17 -19.65 -10.99
N VAL A 269 14.41 -19.23 -11.12
CA VAL A 269 15.48 -20.20 -11.42
C VAL A 269 16.87 -19.91 -10.80
N THR A 270 17.22 -18.68 -10.46
CA THR A 270 18.60 -18.33 -10.11
C THR A 270 18.77 -17.43 -8.91
N THR A 271 17.73 -16.86 -8.35
CA THR A 271 17.83 -15.96 -7.20
C THR A 271 17.01 -16.49 -6.02
N THR A 272 17.66 -16.68 -4.91
CA THR A 272 17.06 -17.02 -3.62
C THR A 272 16.35 -15.82 -2.97
N THR A 273 16.13 -14.73 -3.69
CA THR A 273 15.74 -13.45 -3.10
C THR A 273 14.27 -13.10 -3.28
N CYS A 274 13.57 -13.65 -4.26
CA CYS A 274 12.15 -13.35 -4.56
C CYS A 274 11.88 -11.84 -4.81
N ASN A 275 12.86 -11.10 -5.28
CA ASN A 275 12.72 -9.67 -5.58
C ASN A 275 12.18 -9.48 -6.99
N ASP A 276 11.10 -8.72 -7.16
CA ASP A 276 10.43 -8.47 -8.45
C ASP A 276 9.89 -7.04 -8.56
N CYS A 277 10.24 -6.15 -7.64
CA CYS A 277 9.64 -4.81 -7.59
C CYS A 277 9.97 -3.96 -8.83
N THR A 278 11.21 -3.99 -9.33
CA THR A 278 11.63 -3.24 -10.51
C THR A 278 11.02 -3.79 -11.80
N ASP A 279 10.94 -5.10 -11.94
CA ASP A 279 10.29 -5.76 -13.08
C ASP A 279 8.80 -5.39 -13.14
N TYR A 280 8.10 -5.46 -12.01
CA TYR A 280 6.71 -5.08 -11.91
C TYR A 280 6.46 -3.62 -12.32
N VAL A 281 7.26 -2.68 -11.79
CA VAL A 281 7.16 -1.27 -12.15
C VAL A 281 7.50 -1.04 -13.63
N SER A 282 8.51 -1.74 -14.16
CA SER A 282 8.85 -1.68 -15.59
C SER A 282 7.70 -2.14 -16.47
N GLN A 283 7.00 -3.19 -16.09
CA GLN A 283 5.83 -3.70 -16.80
C GLN A 283 4.68 -2.68 -16.79
N ALA A 284 4.44 -2.05 -15.63
CA ALA A 284 3.41 -1.02 -15.49
C ALA A 284 3.73 0.24 -16.31
N LEU A 285 4.98 0.71 -16.30
CA LEU A 285 5.44 1.82 -17.15
C LEU A 285 5.25 1.48 -18.65
N LYS A 286 5.58 0.26 -19.05
CA LYS A 286 5.35 -0.22 -20.41
C LYS A 286 3.88 -0.21 -20.80
N ALA A 287 3.01 -0.64 -19.91
CA ALA A 287 1.56 -0.57 -20.11
C ALA A 287 1.07 0.88 -20.24
N GLY A 288 1.70 1.81 -19.53
CA GLY A 288 1.48 3.26 -19.67
C GLY A 288 2.03 3.87 -20.97
N GLY A 289 2.58 3.05 -21.86
CA GLY A 289 3.07 3.50 -23.17
C GLY A 289 4.53 3.94 -23.17
N PHE A 290 5.27 3.74 -22.07
CA PHE A 290 6.68 4.09 -22.02
C PHE A 290 7.45 3.31 -23.10
N PRO A 291 8.15 3.98 -24.04
CA PRO A 291 8.79 3.32 -25.16
C PRO A 291 10.02 2.56 -24.70
N THR A 292 10.13 1.30 -25.12
CA THR A 292 11.32 0.49 -24.91
C THR A 292 12.44 0.88 -25.86
N ASP A 293 13.69 0.71 -25.41
CA ASP A 293 14.89 0.93 -26.22
C ASP A 293 15.95 -0.16 -25.95
N SER A 294 17.19 0.07 -26.38
CA SER A 294 18.27 -0.90 -26.18
C SER A 294 18.64 -1.08 -24.71
N THR A 295 18.45 -0.04 -23.89
CA THR A 295 18.80 -0.04 -22.46
C THR A 295 17.67 -0.62 -21.61
N TRP A 296 16.45 -0.21 -21.89
CA TRP A 296 15.27 -0.63 -21.13
C TRP A 296 14.27 -1.36 -22.02
N LYS A 297 14.27 -2.67 -21.93
CA LYS A 297 13.38 -3.55 -22.69
C LYS A 297 13.22 -4.90 -22.00
N HIS A 298 12.15 -5.58 -22.31
CA HIS A 298 11.96 -6.98 -21.96
C HIS A 298 12.89 -7.87 -22.79
N SER A 299 13.73 -8.67 -22.13
CA SER A 299 14.73 -9.52 -22.82
C SER A 299 14.15 -10.83 -23.32
N GLY A 300 13.05 -11.29 -22.74
CA GLY A 300 12.40 -12.57 -23.09
C GLY A 300 13.12 -13.82 -22.62
N SER A 301 14.31 -13.69 -22.02
CA SER A 301 15.11 -14.84 -21.55
C SER A 301 16.01 -14.47 -20.38
N GLY A 302 16.36 -15.49 -19.57
CA GLY A 302 17.25 -15.34 -18.43
C GLY A 302 16.52 -15.12 -17.10
N ALA A 303 17.29 -14.85 -16.06
CA ALA A 303 16.80 -14.62 -14.72
C ALA A 303 16.08 -13.28 -14.60
N TYR A 304 16.52 -12.29 -15.36
CA TYR A 304 15.96 -10.95 -15.39
C TYR A 304 15.18 -10.76 -16.69
N THR A 305 13.92 -10.42 -16.58
CA THR A 305 13.04 -10.23 -17.73
C THR A 305 13.21 -8.86 -18.36
N TRP A 306 13.71 -7.90 -17.60
CA TRP A 306 14.08 -6.58 -18.08
C TRP A 306 15.59 -6.36 -18.00
N ASN A 307 16.17 -5.62 -18.92
CA ASN A 307 17.60 -5.33 -18.93
C ASN A 307 18.05 -4.52 -17.70
N VAL A 308 17.17 -3.66 -17.23
CA VAL A 308 17.34 -2.88 -16.01
C VAL A 308 16.61 -3.60 -14.88
N PHE A 309 17.33 -4.24 -14.00
CA PHE A 309 16.81 -5.21 -13.05
C PHE A 309 16.79 -4.75 -11.60
N ASP A 310 17.37 -3.60 -11.29
CA ASP A 310 17.29 -2.99 -9.97
C ASP A 310 16.74 -1.56 -10.04
N PHE A 311 16.23 -1.05 -8.92
CA PHE A 311 15.84 0.35 -8.81
C PHE A 311 16.93 1.11 -8.07
N SER A 312 17.97 1.49 -8.80
CA SER A 312 19.09 2.25 -8.26
C SER A 312 19.44 3.45 -9.12
N THR A 313 20.17 4.39 -8.54
CA THR A 313 20.77 5.53 -9.24
C THR A 313 22.06 5.18 -9.97
N ASN A 314 22.55 3.94 -9.87
CA ASN A 314 23.66 3.45 -10.67
C ASN A 314 23.32 3.46 -12.16
N PRO A 315 24.32 3.59 -13.07
CA PRO A 315 24.06 3.71 -14.51
C PRO A 315 23.25 2.58 -15.15
N GLN A 316 23.16 1.43 -14.49
CA GLN A 316 22.38 0.27 -14.94
C GLN A 316 20.99 0.17 -14.27
N GLY A 317 20.68 1.05 -13.32
CA GLY A 317 19.43 1.03 -12.57
C GLY A 317 18.30 1.77 -13.29
N LEU A 318 17.07 1.35 -13.02
CA LEU A 318 15.86 1.97 -13.58
C LEU A 318 15.75 3.45 -13.13
N ALA A 319 16.12 3.76 -11.90
CA ALA A 319 16.11 5.13 -11.40
C ALA A 319 17.02 6.03 -12.24
N HIS A 320 18.25 5.59 -12.51
CA HIS A 320 19.17 6.32 -13.38
C HIS A 320 18.61 6.50 -14.79
N TYR A 321 18.04 5.44 -15.35
CA TYR A 321 17.44 5.47 -16.69
C TYR A 321 16.32 6.51 -16.78
N LEU A 322 15.41 6.50 -15.83
CA LEU A 322 14.26 7.44 -15.80
C LEU A 322 14.73 8.89 -15.57
N LEU A 323 15.65 9.11 -14.63
CA LEU A 323 16.06 10.45 -14.22
C LEU A 323 17.05 11.07 -15.24
N ASN A 324 18.10 10.34 -15.60
CA ASN A 324 19.22 10.90 -16.35
C ASN A 324 19.15 10.61 -17.85
N THR A 325 18.73 9.40 -18.25
CA THR A 325 18.71 9.00 -19.65
C THR A 325 17.46 9.50 -20.36
N LYS A 326 16.28 9.33 -19.73
CA LYS A 326 15.02 9.75 -20.32
C LYS A 326 14.53 11.11 -19.83
N GLN A 327 15.07 11.60 -18.71
CA GLN A 327 14.59 12.82 -18.07
C GLN A 327 13.06 12.81 -17.89
N ALA A 328 12.55 11.61 -17.59
CA ALA A 328 11.13 11.29 -17.58
C ALA A 328 10.46 11.53 -16.24
N VAL A 329 11.25 11.84 -15.21
CA VAL A 329 10.74 12.01 -13.84
C VAL A 329 11.19 13.34 -13.24
N GLU A 330 10.36 13.84 -12.34
CA GLU A 330 10.69 14.94 -11.43
C GLU A 330 10.64 14.41 -9.99
N VAL A 331 11.59 14.86 -9.17
CA VAL A 331 11.66 14.49 -7.76
C VAL A 331 10.86 15.49 -6.95
N TYR A 332 9.79 15.03 -6.33
CA TYR A 332 8.96 15.84 -5.45
C TYR A 332 9.41 15.75 -3.99
N SER A 333 9.09 16.76 -3.20
CA SER A 333 9.41 16.81 -1.77
C SER A 333 8.39 16.03 -0.93
N SER A 334 7.22 15.73 -1.49
CA SER A 334 6.12 15.09 -0.78
C SER A 334 5.37 14.09 -1.65
N TYR A 335 4.93 13.00 -1.00
CA TYR A 335 4.00 12.05 -1.60
C TYR A 335 2.64 12.68 -1.96
N LEU A 336 2.28 13.79 -1.32
CA LEU A 336 1.01 14.50 -1.57
C LEU A 336 0.94 15.13 -2.97
N SER A 337 2.10 15.38 -3.57
CA SER A 337 2.20 15.94 -4.92
C SER A 337 2.12 14.88 -6.04
N LEU A 338 2.13 13.59 -5.67
CA LEU A 338 2.08 12.49 -6.63
C LEU A 338 0.68 12.26 -7.20
N LEU A 339 0.65 11.67 -8.37
CA LEU A 339 -0.53 11.17 -9.06
C LEU A 339 -0.48 9.65 -9.18
N SER A 340 -1.60 9.01 -9.42
CA SER A 340 -1.61 7.59 -9.78
C SER A 340 -0.76 7.35 -11.03
N GLY A 341 0.00 6.25 -11.03
CA GLY A 341 1.02 5.98 -12.04
C GLY A 341 2.40 6.57 -11.73
N ASP A 342 2.55 7.36 -10.68
CA ASP A 342 3.84 7.82 -10.18
C ASP A 342 4.55 6.75 -9.34
N LEU A 343 5.79 6.99 -8.96
CA LEU A 343 6.62 6.04 -8.24
C LEU A 343 6.99 6.55 -6.86
N MET A 344 7.04 5.62 -5.91
CA MET A 344 7.69 5.82 -4.61
C MET A 344 8.75 4.75 -4.41
N TYR A 345 9.85 5.10 -3.74
CA TYR A 345 10.85 4.09 -3.44
C TYR A 345 11.63 4.38 -2.15
N THR A 346 12.27 3.32 -1.66
CA THR A 346 13.23 3.36 -0.55
C THR A 346 14.63 3.09 -1.10
N ASP A 347 15.62 3.86 -0.68
CA ASP A 347 17.01 3.74 -1.15
C ASP A 347 17.50 2.28 -1.21
N GLY A 348 17.79 1.83 -2.45
CA GLY A 348 18.40 0.56 -2.74
C GLY A 348 17.57 -0.69 -2.43
N MET A 349 16.33 -0.56 -1.97
CA MET A 349 15.57 -1.71 -1.46
C MET A 349 14.25 -1.99 -2.16
N HIS A 350 13.42 -0.99 -2.44
CA HIS A 350 12.06 -1.27 -2.90
C HIS A 350 11.47 -0.11 -3.70
N VAL A 351 10.82 -0.43 -4.82
CA VAL A 351 10.06 0.52 -5.63
C VAL A 351 8.63 0.04 -5.79
N VAL A 352 7.69 0.98 -5.74
CA VAL A 352 6.25 0.74 -5.88
C VAL A 352 5.62 1.79 -6.77
N MET A 353 4.45 1.48 -7.31
CA MET A 353 3.66 2.43 -8.09
C MET A 353 2.49 2.96 -7.27
N VAL A 354 2.28 4.27 -7.32
CA VAL A 354 1.08 4.90 -6.77
C VAL A 354 -0.13 4.43 -7.57
N THR A 355 -1.07 3.80 -6.91
CA THR A 355 -2.27 3.24 -7.56
C THR A 355 -3.56 3.92 -7.14
N ASP A 356 -3.51 4.75 -6.11
CA ASP A 356 -4.63 5.55 -5.65
C ASP A 356 -4.08 6.81 -4.95
N VAL A 357 -4.76 7.94 -5.09
CA VAL A 357 -4.33 9.22 -4.50
C VAL A 357 -5.32 9.78 -3.48
N ALA A 358 -6.41 9.05 -3.25
CA ALA A 358 -7.39 9.40 -2.24
C ALA A 358 -7.77 8.19 -1.37
N PRO A 359 -7.05 7.93 -0.34
CA PRO A 359 -5.71 8.39 0.10
C PRO A 359 -4.58 7.80 -0.73
N ASN A 360 -3.39 8.37 -0.63
CA ASN A 360 -2.22 7.86 -1.34
C ASN A 360 -1.95 6.39 -1.00
N ARG A 361 -2.13 5.54 -2.00
CA ARG A 361 -1.95 4.10 -1.92
C ARG A 361 -1.03 3.63 -3.03
N PHE A 362 -0.36 2.54 -2.77
CA PHE A 362 0.56 1.95 -3.73
C PHE A 362 0.28 0.46 -3.94
N SER A 363 0.77 -0.05 -5.06
CA SER A 363 0.85 -1.47 -5.33
C SER A 363 2.29 -1.84 -5.69
N GLY A 364 2.72 -3.05 -5.31
CA GLY A 364 4.07 -3.50 -5.53
C GLY A 364 4.24 -5.00 -5.38
N HIS A 365 5.22 -5.56 -6.08
CA HIS A 365 5.75 -6.90 -5.84
C HIS A 365 6.87 -6.86 -4.80
N THR A 366 7.38 -8.02 -4.41
CA THR A 366 8.30 -8.18 -3.27
C THR A 366 7.63 -7.76 -1.97
N ASN A 367 6.95 -8.67 -1.30
CA ASN A 367 5.85 -8.48 -0.37
C ASN A 367 4.63 -7.92 -1.08
N ASP A 368 4.03 -8.75 -1.94
CA ASP A 368 2.91 -8.36 -2.78
C ASP A 368 1.85 -7.57 -2.01
N ARG A 369 1.60 -6.34 -2.48
CA ARG A 369 0.66 -5.40 -1.88
C ARG A 369 -0.20 -4.78 -2.96
N TYR A 370 -1.50 -4.93 -2.79
CA TYR A 370 -2.50 -4.32 -3.63
C TYR A 370 -3.09 -3.11 -2.91
N ASN A 371 -2.97 -1.96 -3.52
CA ASN A 371 -3.60 -0.72 -3.06
C ASN A 371 -3.37 -0.43 -1.57
N TYR A 372 -2.13 -0.57 -1.13
CA TYR A 372 -1.71 -0.48 0.25
C TYR A 372 -1.48 0.98 0.66
N PRO A 373 -1.84 1.40 1.88
CA PRO A 373 -1.60 2.76 2.34
C PRO A 373 -0.12 3.16 2.26
N TYR A 374 0.14 4.44 2.01
CA TYR A 374 1.49 5.01 2.09
C TYR A 374 2.15 4.69 3.44
N THR A 375 3.45 4.47 3.41
CA THR A 375 4.27 4.21 4.59
C THR A 375 5.47 5.15 4.63
N SER A 376 5.88 5.59 5.82
CA SER A 376 7.03 6.48 5.98
C SER A 376 8.38 5.85 5.59
N SER A 377 8.42 4.55 5.33
CA SER A 377 9.59 3.87 4.77
C SER A 377 9.83 4.22 3.30
N LEU A 378 8.81 4.72 2.58
CA LEU A 378 8.94 5.20 1.21
C LEU A 378 9.34 6.68 1.25
N THR A 379 10.61 6.96 1.04
CA THR A 379 11.23 8.27 1.29
C THR A 379 11.45 9.11 0.04
N HIS A 380 11.27 8.51 -1.14
CA HIS A 380 11.49 9.18 -2.43
C HIS A 380 10.22 9.19 -3.26
N PHE A 381 9.87 10.36 -3.80
CA PHE A 381 8.61 10.63 -4.49
C PHE A 381 8.92 11.10 -5.92
N TRP A 382 8.59 10.27 -6.90
CA TRP A 382 8.95 10.51 -8.28
C TRP A 382 7.72 10.66 -9.15
N HIS A 383 7.53 11.87 -9.63
CA HIS A 383 6.47 12.18 -10.60
C HIS A 383 6.94 11.84 -12.02
N ILE A 384 6.21 10.96 -12.70
CA ILE A 384 6.42 10.68 -14.12
C ILE A 384 5.83 11.82 -14.93
N LYS A 385 6.62 12.47 -15.76
CA LYS A 385 6.15 13.57 -16.63
C LYS A 385 5.03 13.11 -17.55
N ASN A 386 4.06 13.97 -17.79
CA ASN A 386 2.93 13.66 -18.68
C ASN A 386 3.37 13.54 -20.15
N THR A 387 4.35 14.38 -20.54
CA THR A 387 4.98 14.33 -21.87
C THR A 387 6.48 14.12 -21.67
N ILE A 388 7.01 13.12 -22.31
CA ILE A 388 8.41 12.68 -22.17
C ILE A 388 9.10 12.87 -23.51
N PRO A 389 10.28 13.52 -23.53
CA PRO A 389 11.03 13.79 -24.75
C PRO A 389 11.42 12.55 -25.53
#